data_073a701546f761e9882d3c63089c15fd
#
_entry.id   073a701546f761e9882d3c63089c15fd
#
_cell.length_a   1.000
_cell.length_b   1.000
_cell.length_c   1.000
_cell.angle_alpha   90.00
_cell.angle_beta   90.00
_cell.angle_gamma   90.00
#
_symmetry.space_group_name_H-M   'P 1'
#
loop_
_entity.id
_entity.type
_entity.pdbx_description
1 polymer ?
#
loop_
_entity_poly.entity_id
_entity_poly.type
_entity_poly.pdbx_seq_one_letter_code
_entity_poly.pdbx_strand_id
1 'polypeptide(L)'
;MVLEPMGQINTASAAGEGTYSESGFWDSDTSATPSATATGGGITTPTPVPTPTKRPAVTAKPKADISLKNEFQNVVLTVGTTGEFDIDRVSFASYPLEDLVELHYSSNDSSVLQVTANGGYHAMKVGETVMTVTGIDRDGNTMFYCTYTVSVYPDMSKVTLAKQAVQIYIVKNSYNSTNSAQIAIQGGDSQIFDSDRNENLIYEVISSNKKMYVSTEITNGKIVITCSDAGSTTLTLKLYGKEYKIQLKVSVLEMSAGSALLAGHQTKQLRVKGYQGSVVWKSSRPKVASVSKNGKVRAKKTGNTIITAKVGNVRVGCVVSVTTATKKKVIRRAQKMASKSQYSQPKRMLKGYYDCSSLVWRAYAKYGYRFGVTGYAPTAAGEAQYLANRNKLLKGGFSQKNAQTLKFKAGDLMFKTGASNGRYKGIYHVEMIIGYEFYGWDQNNKPVLLVKWANRPDGYYGYGIGIVGKM
;
A
#
# COMPACT_ATOMS: atom_id res chain seq x y z
N MET A 1 3.07 4.91 -6.21
CA MET A 1 3.00 6.16 -5.40
C MET A 1 3.19 5.71 -3.95
N VAL A 2 4.42 5.73 -3.48
CA VAL A 2 4.78 5.41 -2.09
C VAL A 2 4.16 6.51 -1.24
N LEU A 3 3.18 6.15 -0.39
CA LEU A 3 2.68 7.06 0.63
C LEU A 3 3.78 7.22 1.67
N GLU A 4 4.43 8.36 1.65
CA GLU A 4 5.30 8.75 2.76
C GLU A 4 4.53 8.66 4.09
N PRO A 5 5.21 8.31 5.19
CA PRO A 5 4.58 8.29 6.51
C PRO A 5 4.02 9.68 6.77
N MET A 6 2.74 9.76 7.15
CA MET A 6 2.08 11.01 7.50
C MET A 6 2.85 11.72 8.63
N GLY A 7 3.89 12.43 8.24
CA GLY A 7 4.48 13.51 9.01
C GLY A 7 3.42 14.57 9.19
N GLN A 8 3.48 15.26 10.29
CA GLN A 8 2.61 16.33 10.75
C GLN A 8 1.98 17.11 9.59
N ILE A 9 0.65 17.10 9.50
CA ILE A 9 -0.07 18.01 8.58
C ILE A 9 0.10 19.43 9.14
N ASN A 10 1.10 20.13 8.65
CA ASN A 10 1.26 21.56 8.87
C ASN A 10 0.25 22.28 7.99
N THR A 11 -0.76 22.86 8.59
CA THR A 11 -1.61 23.85 7.92
C THR A 11 -0.82 25.16 7.81
N ALA A 12 -0.27 25.45 6.64
CA ALA A 12 0.26 26.77 6.32
C ALA A 12 -0.88 27.79 6.36
N SER A 13 -0.75 28.76 7.24
CA SER A 13 -1.50 30.00 7.22
C SER A 13 -0.92 30.88 6.11
N ALA A 14 -1.72 31.25 5.14
CA ALA A 14 -1.36 32.23 4.14
C ALA A 14 -1.29 33.63 4.78
N ALA A 15 -0.13 34.26 4.76
CA ALA A 15 0.07 35.71 4.69
C ALA A 15 1.57 36.02 4.51
N GLY A 16 1.92 36.77 3.48
CA GLY A 16 3.11 37.60 3.43
C GLY A 16 4.17 37.16 2.42
N GLU A 17 4.20 37.87 1.31
CA GLU A 17 5.25 37.93 0.31
C GLU A 17 6.64 38.24 0.90
N GLY A 18 7.66 37.62 0.36
CA GLY A 18 9.05 37.98 0.64
C GLY A 18 10.00 37.13 -0.19
N THR A 19 10.37 37.67 -1.34
CA THR A 19 11.47 37.24 -2.20
C THR A 19 12.79 37.19 -1.45
N TYR A 20 13.61 36.16 -1.62
CA TYR A 20 15.06 36.27 -1.75
C TYR A 20 15.71 35.02 -2.39
N SER A 21 16.65 35.31 -3.23
CA SER A 21 17.46 34.59 -4.18
C SER A 21 18.50 33.64 -3.56
N GLU A 22 18.81 32.63 -4.37
CA GLU A 22 20.10 32.02 -4.78
C GLU A 22 21.26 31.80 -3.82
N SER A 23 21.84 30.67 -4.10
CA SER A 23 23.27 30.30 -4.13
C SER A 23 23.83 29.49 -2.97
N GLY A 24 24.55 28.39 -3.34
CA GLY A 24 25.50 27.74 -2.45
C GLY A 24 25.83 26.28 -2.79
N PHE A 25 26.48 26.07 -3.88
CA PHE A 25 27.42 25.02 -4.27
C PHE A 25 28.38 24.63 -3.13
N TRP A 26 28.52 23.34 -2.82
CA TRP A 26 29.77 22.76 -2.32
C TRP A 26 29.94 21.32 -2.76
N ASP A 27 30.92 21.15 -3.66
CA ASP A 27 31.62 19.93 -3.98
C ASP A 27 32.66 19.65 -2.88
N SER A 28 32.92 18.40 -2.55
CA SER A 28 34.24 17.97 -2.11
C SER A 28 34.40 16.45 -2.20
N ASP A 29 35.16 16.07 -3.24
CA ASP A 29 35.95 14.84 -3.29
C ASP A 29 36.84 14.64 -2.07
N THR A 30 36.97 13.42 -1.59
CA THR A 30 38.23 12.92 -1.05
C THR A 30 38.33 11.40 -1.24
N SER A 31 39.20 11.04 -2.17
CA SER A 31 39.83 9.73 -2.32
C SER A 31 40.82 9.46 -1.18
N ALA A 32 40.84 8.27 -0.66
CA ALA A 32 41.96 7.76 0.14
C ALA A 32 42.25 6.30 -0.21
N THR A 33 43.35 6.10 -0.87
CA THR A 33 44.03 4.82 -1.10
C THR A 33 44.85 4.43 0.14
N PRO A 34 44.88 3.17 0.58
CA PRO A 34 45.94 2.70 1.47
C PRO A 34 47.04 1.98 0.68
N SER A 35 48.25 2.44 0.88
CA SER A 35 49.52 1.89 0.44
C SER A 35 49.85 0.60 1.21
N ALA A 36 50.23 -0.46 0.51
CA ALA A 36 50.78 -1.68 1.10
C ALA A 36 52.31 -1.68 0.98
N THR A 37 52.94 -1.78 2.12
CA THR A 37 54.40 -1.93 2.29
C THR A 37 54.81 -3.40 2.08
N ALA A 38 55.74 -3.65 1.19
CA ALA A 38 56.36 -4.96 0.97
C ALA A 38 57.59 -5.08 1.88
N THR A 39 57.72 -6.25 2.54
CA THR A 39 58.97 -6.71 3.14
C THR A 39 59.41 -8.00 2.45
N GLY A 40 60.69 -8.00 2.08
CA GLY A 40 61.32 -8.99 1.25
C GLY A 40 61.68 -10.29 1.98
N GLY A 41 62.00 -11.30 1.18
CA GLY A 41 62.56 -12.58 1.66
C GLY A 41 62.82 -13.56 0.54
N GLY A 42 64.08 -13.74 0.19
CA GLY A 42 64.63 -15.01 -0.25
C GLY A 42 64.50 -15.45 -1.68
N ILE A 43 65.51 -15.19 -2.48
CA ILE A 43 65.73 -15.74 -3.82
C ILE A 43 66.21 -17.20 -3.67
N THR A 44 65.44 -18.14 -4.20
CA THR A 44 65.95 -19.47 -4.61
C THR A 44 65.61 -19.69 -6.04
N THR A 45 66.66 -19.82 -6.88
CA THR A 45 66.59 -20.11 -8.31
C THR A 45 66.05 -21.53 -8.55
N PRO A 46 64.92 -21.73 -9.28
CA PRO A 46 64.53 -23.08 -9.72
C PRO A 46 65.22 -23.41 -11.04
N THR A 47 65.68 -24.66 -11.11
CA THR A 47 66.21 -25.35 -12.28
C THR A 47 65.27 -25.23 -13.49
N PRO A 48 65.82 -25.09 -14.72
CA PRO A 48 64.96 -24.93 -15.91
C PRO A 48 64.23 -26.24 -16.21
N VAL A 49 62.89 -26.19 -16.13
CA VAL A 49 61.97 -27.22 -16.63
C VAL A 49 62.02 -27.18 -18.16
N PRO A 50 62.10 -28.32 -18.85
CA PRO A 50 62.12 -28.34 -20.30
C PRO A 50 60.84 -27.72 -20.85
N THR A 51 61.00 -26.77 -21.77
CA THR A 51 59.91 -26.11 -22.48
C THR A 51 59.05 -27.12 -23.20
N PRO A 52 57.73 -27.19 -22.92
CA PRO A 52 56.87 -28.05 -23.71
C PRO A 52 56.83 -27.52 -25.14
N THR A 53 57.13 -28.38 -26.07
CA THR A 53 57.01 -28.11 -27.50
C THR A 53 55.61 -27.61 -27.79
N LYS A 54 55.53 -26.38 -28.30
CA LYS A 54 54.28 -25.74 -28.69
C LYS A 54 53.56 -26.60 -29.71
N ARG A 55 52.54 -27.33 -29.29
CA ARG A 55 51.59 -27.97 -30.17
C ARG A 55 51.07 -26.93 -31.15
N PRO A 56 51.02 -27.19 -32.48
CA PRO A 56 50.46 -26.21 -33.41
C PRO A 56 49.11 -25.75 -32.92
N ALA A 57 48.93 -24.42 -32.89
CA ALA A 57 47.64 -23.83 -32.53
C ALA A 57 46.63 -24.33 -33.56
N VAL A 58 45.70 -25.20 -33.12
CA VAL A 58 44.52 -25.54 -33.90
C VAL A 58 43.79 -24.21 -34.07
N THR A 59 43.86 -23.66 -35.27
CA THR A 59 43.07 -22.49 -35.64
C THR A 59 41.62 -22.86 -35.39
N ALA A 60 41.01 -22.27 -34.37
CA ALA A 60 39.60 -22.46 -34.12
C ALA A 60 38.86 -22.06 -35.41
N LYS A 61 38.21 -23.05 -36.02
CA LYS A 61 37.37 -22.79 -37.21
C LYS A 61 36.28 -21.79 -36.77
N PRO A 62 35.96 -20.82 -37.62
CA PRO A 62 35.01 -19.77 -37.23
C PRO A 62 33.68 -20.37 -36.83
N LYS A 63 33.05 -19.78 -35.82
CA LYS A 63 31.67 -20.04 -35.42
C LYS A 63 30.80 -19.96 -36.67
N ALA A 64 30.19 -21.08 -37.06
CA ALA A 64 29.25 -21.07 -38.16
C ALA A 64 28.03 -20.28 -37.74
N ASP A 65 27.78 -19.16 -38.36
CA ASP A 65 26.54 -18.41 -38.23
C ASP A 65 25.47 -19.17 -39.05
N ILE A 66 25.00 -20.27 -38.47
CA ILE A 66 23.96 -21.09 -39.08
C ILE A 66 22.66 -20.41 -38.80
N SER A 67 22.20 -19.55 -39.72
CA SER A 67 20.82 -19.14 -39.73
C SER A 67 19.97 -20.37 -40.08
N LEU A 68 19.53 -21.09 -39.07
CA LEU A 68 18.49 -22.07 -39.22
C LEU A 68 17.27 -21.35 -39.81
N LYS A 69 16.83 -21.79 -40.96
CA LYS A 69 15.69 -21.21 -41.70
C LYS A 69 14.36 -21.25 -40.91
N ASN A 70 14.29 -21.89 -39.76
CA ASN A 70 13.13 -22.00 -38.92
C ASN A 70 13.52 -21.69 -37.47
N GLU A 71 12.98 -20.62 -36.92
CA GLU A 71 12.45 -20.32 -35.60
C GLU A 71 12.99 -21.04 -34.33
N PHE A 72 14.02 -21.89 -34.41
CA PHE A 72 14.46 -22.77 -33.33
C PHE A 72 15.73 -22.33 -32.61
N GLN A 73 15.87 -21.06 -32.34
CA GLN A 73 16.83 -20.64 -31.31
C GLN A 73 16.35 -21.03 -29.89
N ASN A 74 15.03 -21.24 -29.72
CA ASN A 74 14.42 -21.64 -28.46
C ASN A 74 13.57 -22.88 -28.67
N VAL A 75 13.96 -23.98 -28.03
CA VAL A 75 13.20 -25.24 -28.02
C VAL A 75 12.39 -25.28 -26.70
N VAL A 76 11.09 -25.53 -26.79
CA VAL A 76 10.25 -25.74 -25.62
C VAL A 76 9.83 -27.20 -25.54
N LEU A 77 10.19 -27.84 -24.43
CA LEU A 77 9.83 -29.22 -24.13
C LEU A 77 8.93 -29.29 -22.90
N THR A 78 8.20 -30.38 -22.75
CA THR A 78 7.42 -30.65 -21.53
C THR A 78 8.18 -31.66 -20.66
N VAL A 79 8.22 -31.43 -19.35
CA VAL A 79 8.87 -32.32 -18.39
C VAL A 79 8.34 -33.77 -18.55
N GLY A 80 9.25 -34.74 -18.56
CA GLY A 80 8.94 -36.15 -18.75
C GLY A 80 8.85 -36.58 -20.21
N THR A 81 8.95 -35.66 -21.18
CA THR A 81 8.98 -36.07 -22.60
C THR A 81 10.35 -36.62 -23.01
N THR A 82 10.32 -37.58 -23.88
CA THR A 82 11.49 -38.18 -24.55
C THR A 82 11.31 -38.10 -26.07
N GLY A 83 12.40 -38.00 -26.80
CA GLY A 83 12.38 -37.97 -28.26
C GLY A 83 13.78 -37.89 -28.84
N GLU A 84 13.88 -37.51 -30.09
CA GLU A 84 15.15 -37.25 -30.76
C GLU A 84 15.10 -35.84 -31.39
N PHE A 85 16.23 -35.12 -31.33
CA PHE A 85 16.36 -33.87 -32.05
C PHE A 85 16.66 -34.15 -33.51
N ASP A 86 15.72 -33.88 -34.38
CA ASP A 86 15.88 -33.97 -35.81
C ASP A 86 16.36 -32.61 -36.34
N ILE A 87 17.67 -32.44 -36.43
CA ILE A 87 18.27 -31.24 -37.00
C ILE A 87 18.52 -31.54 -38.48
N ASP A 88 17.77 -30.81 -39.32
CA ASP A 88 17.90 -30.95 -40.76
C ASP A 88 19.31 -30.55 -41.23
N ARG A 89 20.04 -31.55 -41.73
CA ARG A 89 21.41 -31.38 -42.27
C ARG A 89 21.47 -30.38 -43.43
N VAL A 90 20.38 -30.15 -44.14
CA VAL A 90 20.29 -29.18 -45.22
C VAL A 90 20.45 -27.73 -44.74
N SER A 91 20.19 -27.48 -43.47
CA SER A 91 20.36 -26.14 -42.84
C SER A 91 21.81 -25.71 -42.66
N PHE A 92 22.78 -26.59 -42.93
CA PHE A 92 24.21 -26.32 -42.79
C PHE A 92 24.90 -25.90 -44.12
N ALA A 93 24.16 -25.29 -45.02
CA ALA A 93 24.59 -24.99 -46.41
C ALA A 93 25.86 -24.13 -46.55
N SER A 94 26.40 -23.56 -45.50
CA SER A 94 27.66 -22.80 -45.51
C SER A 94 28.92 -23.71 -45.35
N TYR A 95 28.71 -25.02 -45.16
CA TYR A 95 29.82 -26.02 -45.04
C TYR A 95 29.63 -27.13 -46.04
N PRO A 96 30.72 -27.72 -46.58
CA PRO A 96 30.62 -28.88 -47.45
C PRO A 96 30.07 -30.05 -46.61
N LEU A 97 28.78 -30.39 -46.83
CA LEU A 97 28.07 -31.46 -46.10
C LEU A 97 28.67 -32.86 -46.40
N GLU A 98 29.39 -33.00 -47.49
CA GLU A 98 30.13 -34.19 -47.90
C GLU A 98 31.22 -34.61 -46.89
N ASP A 99 31.77 -33.66 -46.13
CA ASP A 99 32.76 -33.91 -45.09
C ASP A 99 32.14 -34.15 -43.72
N LEU A 100 30.85 -33.88 -43.55
CA LEU A 100 30.12 -34.07 -42.29
C LEU A 100 29.78 -35.56 -42.07
N VAL A 101 30.40 -36.18 -41.04
CA VAL A 101 30.21 -37.59 -40.72
C VAL A 101 29.09 -37.76 -39.69
N GLU A 102 29.15 -36.98 -38.60
CA GLU A 102 28.14 -37.09 -37.54
C GLU A 102 27.86 -35.77 -36.83
N LEU A 103 26.72 -35.73 -36.12
CA LEU A 103 26.34 -34.64 -35.21
C LEU A 103 26.42 -35.15 -33.77
N HIS A 104 27.14 -34.43 -32.92
CA HIS A 104 27.20 -34.68 -31.50
C HIS A 104 26.38 -33.66 -30.74
N TYR A 105 25.57 -34.15 -29.80
CA TYR A 105 24.67 -33.34 -28.98
C TYR A 105 25.15 -33.38 -27.54
N SER A 106 25.11 -32.25 -26.87
CA SER A 106 25.39 -32.11 -25.43
C SER A 106 24.50 -31.07 -24.77
N SER A 107 24.23 -31.26 -23.49
CA SER A 107 23.50 -30.26 -22.67
C SER A 107 24.40 -29.75 -21.57
N ASN A 108 24.32 -28.42 -21.31
CA ASN A 108 25.07 -27.79 -20.23
C ASN A 108 24.53 -28.16 -18.84
N ASP A 109 23.24 -28.53 -18.74
CA ASP A 109 22.64 -29.04 -17.50
C ASP A 109 21.82 -30.29 -17.76
N SER A 110 22.44 -31.45 -17.47
CA SER A 110 21.82 -32.79 -17.61
C SER A 110 20.69 -33.03 -16.57
N SER A 111 20.60 -32.21 -15.52
CA SER A 111 19.48 -32.28 -14.57
C SER A 111 18.19 -31.69 -15.13
N VAL A 112 18.30 -30.77 -16.09
CA VAL A 112 17.16 -30.18 -16.82
C VAL A 112 16.86 -30.97 -18.08
N LEU A 113 17.89 -31.24 -18.89
CA LEU A 113 17.79 -31.98 -20.17
C LEU A 113 18.92 -32.97 -20.31
N GLN A 114 18.62 -34.25 -20.30
CA GLN A 114 19.57 -35.28 -20.72
C GLN A 114 19.54 -35.43 -22.24
N VAL A 115 20.74 -35.45 -22.85
CA VAL A 115 20.90 -35.64 -24.30
C VAL A 115 21.93 -36.71 -24.55
N THR A 116 21.64 -37.65 -25.46
CA THR A 116 22.62 -38.62 -25.96
C THR A 116 23.44 -37.99 -27.10
N ALA A 117 24.62 -38.56 -27.38
CA ALA A 117 25.45 -38.09 -28.47
C ALA A 117 24.71 -38.06 -29.83
N ASN A 118 23.74 -38.93 -30.05
CA ASN A 118 22.98 -39.09 -31.31
C ASN A 118 21.69 -38.21 -31.32
N GLY A 119 21.49 -37.32 -30.36
CA GLY A 119 20.33 -36.43 -30.33
C GLY A 119 19.10 -36.96 -29.62
N GLY A 120 19.14 -38.15 -29.03
CA GLY A 120 18.05 -38.60 -28.14
C GLY A 120 17.99 -37.74 -26.90
N TYR A 121 16.80 -37.35 -26.48
CA TYR A 121 16.64 -36.48 -25.31
C TYR A 121 15.62 -36.99 -24.29
N HIS A 122 15.80 -36.57 -23.05
CA HIS A 122 14.84 -36.71 -21.98
C HIS A 122 14.76 -35.39 -21.19
N ALA A 123 13.59 -34.76 -21.18
CA ALA A 123 13.32 -33.53 -20.40
C ALA A 123 13.06 -33.90 -18.94
N MET A 124 14.05 -33.67 -18.06
CA MET A 124 14.08 -34.21 -16.69
C MET A 124 13.37 -33.34 -15.67
N LYS A 125 13.60 -32.04 -15.73
CA LYS A 125 13.14 -31.07 -14.73
C LYS A 125 12.78 -29.76 -15.39
N VAL A 126 11.78 -29.06 -14.81
CA VAL A 126 11.45 -27.70 -15.21
C VAL A 126 12.66 -26.78 -15.04
N GLY A 127 13.02 -26.04 -16.08
CA GLY A 127 14.19 -25.17 -16.11
C GLY A 127 14.59 -24.80 -17.53
N GLU A 128 15.71 -24.13 -17.64
CA GLU A 128 16.32 -23.74 -18.91
C GLU A 128 17.76 -24.26 -18.99
N THR A 129 18.17 -24.72 -20.12
CA THR A 129 19.55 -25.14 -20.39
C THR A 129 19.95 -24.80 -21.82
N VAL A 130 21.24 -24.82 -22.08
CA VAL A 130 21.78 -24.66 -23.43
C VAL A 130 22.16 -26.06 -23.95
N MET A 131 21.60 -26.45 -25.07
CA MET A 131 22.04 -27.60 -25.85
C MET A 131 23.01 -27.15 -26.93
N THR A 132 24.13 -27.87 -27.06
CA THR A 132 25.13 -27.66 -28.11
C THR A 132 25.12 -28.80 -29.10
N VAL A 133 25.08 -28.46 -30.36
CA VAL A 133 25.22 -29.41 -31.48
C VAL A 133 26.55 -29.16 -32.16
N THR A 134 27.36 -30.20 -32.30
CA THR A 134 28.70 -30.12 -32.89
C THR A 134 28.75 -31.03 -34.12
N GLY A 135 29.14 -30.48 -35.26
CA GLY A 135 29.40 -31.23 -36.48
C GLY A 135 30.84 -31.71 -36.52
N ILE A 136 31.04 -33.02 -36.84
CA ILE A 136 32.31 -33.69 -36.85
C ILE A 136 32.62 -34.18 -38.30
N ASP A 137 33.84 -33.97 -38.76
CA ASP A 137 34.34 -34.44 -40.05
C ASP A 137 34.91 -35.87 -39.98
N ARG A 138 35.35 -36.43 -41.13
CA ARG A 138 35.94 -37.78 -41.26
C ARG A 138 37.21 -37.95 -40.44
N ASP A 139 37.90 -36.89 -40.14
CA ASP A 139 39.16 -36.90 -39.39
C ASP A 139 38.91 -36.68 -37.88
N GLY A 140 37.65 -36.58 -37.47
CA GLY A 140 37.24 -36.36 -36.07
C GLY A 140 37.39 -34.88 -35.61
N ASN A 141 37.56 -33.92 -36.53
CA ASN A 141 37.67 -32.51 -36.18
C ASN A 141 36.27 -31.86 -36.11
N THR A 142 36.15 -30.89 -35.25
CA THR A 142 34.95 -30.08 -35.18
C THR A 142 34.86 -29.14 -36.37
N MET A 143 33.85 -29.30 -37.19
CA MET A 143 33.56 -28.42 -38.34
C MET A 143 32.85 -27.16 -37.90
N PHE A 144 31.83 -27.34 -37.06
CA PHE A 144 31.02 -26.23 -36.51
C PHE A 144 30.39 -26.64 -35.17
N TYR A 145 29.85 -25.62 -34.46
CA TYR A 145 28.92 -25.86 -33.38
C TYR A 145 27.79 -24.82 -33.43
N CYS A 146 26.60 -25.19 -32.98
CA CYS A 146 25.49 -24.30 -32.76
C CYS A 146 24.85 -24.58 -31.40
N THR A 147 24.23 -23.57 -30.84
CA THR A 147 23.62 -23.63 -29.51
C THR A 147 22.15 -23.32 -29.58
N TYR A 148 21.35 -24.03 -28.80
CA TYR A 148 19.92 -23.85 -28.64
C TYR A 148 19.61 -23.63 -27.19
N THR A 149 18.79 -22.63 -26.88
CA THR A 149 18.18 -22.52 -25.56
C THR A 149 17.01 -23.49 -25.49
N VAL A 150 17.06 -24.43 -24.55
CA VAL A 150 16.00 -25.41 -24.32
C VAL A 150 15.30 -25.07 -23.01
N SER A 151 14.03 -24.71 -23.10
CA SER A 151 13.18 -24.47 -21.95
C SER A 151 12.28 -25.67 -21.70
N VAL A 152 12.40 -26.30 -20.53
CA VAL A 152 11.56 -27.40 -20.11
C VAL A 152 10.45 -26.87 -19.22
N TYR A 153 9.21 -26.98 -19.69
CA TYR A 153 8.01 -26.51 -19.00
C TYR A 153 7.27 -27.63 -18.27
N PRO A 154 6.49 -27.34 -17.23
CA PRO A 154 5.60 -28.32 -16.61
C PRO A 154 4.48 -28.74 -17.57
N ASP A 155 3.88 -29.92 -17.35
CA ASP A 155 2.64 -30.29 -18.06
C ASP A 155 1.49 -29.38 -17.64
N MET A 156 1.20 -28.39 -18.51
CA MET A 156 0.13 -27.42 -18.28
C MET A 156 -1.27 -27.95 -18.65
N SER A 157 -1.40 -29.16 -19.19
CA SER A 157 -2.71 -29.70 -19.62
C SER A 157 -3.70 -29.81 -18.47
N LYS A 158 -3.23 -30.21 -17.29
CA LYS A 158 -4.02 -30.38 -16.07
C LYS A 158 -4.09 -29.17 -15.19
N VAL A 159 -3.31 -28.11 -15.50
CA VAL A 159 -3.26 -26.91 -14.68
C VAL A 159 -4.47 -26.02 -14.94
N THR A 160 -5.17 -25.68 -13.87
CA THR A 160 -6.37 -24.84 -13.88
C THR A 160 -6.33 -23.82 -12.75
N LEU A 161 -7.17 -22.79 -12.81
CA LEU A 161 -7.37 -21.84 -11.72
C LEU A 161 -8.62 -22.19 -10.92
N ALA A 162 -8.53 -22.16 -9.59
CA ALA A 162 -9.66 -22.44 -8.70
C ALA A 162 -10.87 -21.51 -8.94
N LYS A 163 -10.64 -20.34 -9.51
CA LYS A 163 -11.68 -19.39 -9.92
C LYS A 163 -11.14 -18.43 -10.99
N GLN A 164 -12.04 -17.95 -11.83
CA GLN A 164 -11.73 -17.02 -12.93
C GLN A 164 -12.31 -15.61 -12.67
N ALA A 165 -12.89 -15.36 -11.51
CA ALA A 165 -13.40 -14.06 -11.11
C ALA A 165 -13.04 -13.76 -9.66
N VAL A 166 -12.57 -12.55 -9.40
CA VAL A 166 -12.21 -12.08 -8.06
C VAL A 166 -12.77 -10.70 -7.80
N GLN A 167 -13.18 -10.51 -6.55
CA GLN A 167 -13.64 -9.24 -6.05
C GLN A 167 -12.68 -8.77 -4.95
N ILE A 168 -12.10 -7.58 -5.15
CA ILE A 168 -11.31 -6.88 -4.12
C ILE A 168 -12.13 -5.72 -3.56
N TYR A 169 -12.08 -5.54 -2.24
CA TYR A 169 -12.67 -4.38 -1.57
C TYR A 169 -11.56 -3.51 -1.01
N ILE A 170 -11.59 -2.23 -1.34
CA ILE A 170 -10.63 -1.23 -0.84
C ILE A 170 -11.34 -0.20 0.03
N VAL A 171 -10.61 0.40 0.96
CA VAL A 171 -11.09 1.49 1.82
C VAL A 171 -10.18 2.68 1.65
N LYS A 172 -10.73 3.84 1.36
CA LYS A 172 -9.98 5.08 1.31
C LYS A 172 -9.35 5.39 2.68
N ASN A 173 -8.16 5.97 2.66
CA ASN A 173 -7.43 6.42 3.86
C ASN A 173 -7.14 5.31 4.88
N SER A 174 -7.02 4.06 4.43
CA SER A 174 -6.68 2.94 5.30
C SER A 174 -5.37 2.31 4.85
N TYR A 175 -4.40 2.26 5.76
CA TYR A 175 -3.06 1.76 5.49
C TYR A 175 -3.03 0.25 5.23
N ASN A 176 -3.87 -0.50 5.95
CA ASN A 176 -3.96 -1.96 5.87
C ASN A 176 -5.30 -2.42 5.27
N SER A 177 -5.76 -1.78 4.23
CA SER A 177 -6.72 -2.46 3.39
C SER A 177 -5.94 -3.57 2.68
N THR A 178 -6.22 -4.83 2.99
CA THR A 178 -5.73 -5.96 2.20
C THR A 178 -6.38 -5.85 0.82
N ASN A 179 -5.79 -5.02 -0.03
CA ASN A 179 -6.24 -4.77 -1.39
C ASN A 179 -5.86 -5.95 -2.28
N SER A 180 -5.91 -7.17 -1.75
CA SER A 180 -5.47 -8.37 -2.44
C SER A 180 -6.53 -9.46 -2.46
N ALA A 181 -6.47 -10.27 -3.51
CA ALA A 181 -7.20 -11.51 -3.63
C ALA A 181 -6.23 -12.62 -4.01
N GLN A 182 -6.56 -13.85 -3.66
CA GLN A 182 -5.76 -15.03 -3.98
C GLN A 182 -6.57 -16.00 -4.83
N ILE A 183 -5.89 -16.60 -5.82
CA ILE A 183 -6.44 -17.67 -6.67
C ILE A 183 -5.48 -18.83 -6.59
N ALA A 184 -5.92 -19.98 -6.13
CA ALA A 184 -5.10 -21.18 -6.14
C ALA A 184 -4.93 -21.72 -7.58
N ILE A 185 -3.71 -22.11 -7.91
CA ILE A 185 -3.37 -22.87 -9.09
C ILE A 185 -3.59 -24.34 -8.72
N GLN A 186 -4.32 -25.09 -9.53
CA GLN A 186 -4.72 -26.47 -9.29
C GLN A 186 -4.14 -27.36 -10.39
N GLY A 187 -3.87 -28.63 -10.09
CA GLY A 187 -3.41 -29.63 -11.06
C GLY A 187 -1.93 -29.61 -11.38
N GLY A 188 -1.11 -28.87 -10.63
CA GLY A 188 0.34 -28.83 -10.76
C GLY A 188 1.05 -28.84 -9.41
N ASP A 189 2.37 -29.07 -9.43
CA ASP A 189 3.19 -28.98 -8.22
C ASP A 189 3.27 -27.52 -7.74
N SER A 190 2.89 -27.29 -6.49
CA SER A 190 2.88 -25.95 -5.88
C SER A 190 4.29 -25.32 -5.75
N GLN A 191 5.35 -26.13 -5.75
CA GLN A 191 6.73 -25.64 -5.72
C GLN A 191 7.17 -25.04 -7.06
N ILE A 192 6.64 -25.58 -8.16
CA ILE A 192 6.89 -25.04 -9.50
C ILE A 192 6.23 -23.67 -9.66
N PHE A 193 5.06 -23.46 -9.03
CA PHE A 193 4.32 -22.20 -9.04
C PHE A 193 4.60 -21.36 -7.79
N ASP A 194 5.88 -21.08 -7.55
CA ASP A 194 6.33 -20.27 -6.41
C ASP A 194 7.57 -19.45 -6.82
N SER A 195 7.39 -18.14 -6.97
CA SER A 195 8.47 -17.22 -7.37
C SER A 195 9.63 -17.16 -6.38
N ASP A 196 9.38 -17.52 -5.12
CA ASP A 196 10.42 -17.54 -4.07
C ASP A 196 11.29 -18.80 -4.12
N ARG A 197 10.81 -19.85 -4.78
CA ARG A 197 11.44 -21.18 -4.83
C ARG A 197 11.84 -21.64 -6.23
N ASN A 198 11.27 -21.05 -7.25
CA ASN A 198 11.50 -21.39 -8.64
C ASN A 198 11.93 -20.16 -9.43
N GLU A 199 13.22 -19.97 -9.60
CA GLU A 199 13.82 -18.91 -10.40
C GLU A 199 13.39 -18.96 -11.88
N ASN A 200 13.01 -20.14 -12.35
CA ASN A 200 12.57 -20.39 -13.72
C ASN A 200 11.06 -20.30 -13.91
N LEU A 201 10.34 -19.69 -12.96
CA LEU A 201 8.90 -19.48 -13.10
C LEU A 201 8.61 -18.42 -14.18
N ILE A 202 8.05 -18.87 -15.29
CA ILE A 202 7.72 -18.00 -16.43
C ILE A 202 6.24 -17.62 -16.36
N TYR A 203 5.96 -16.33 -16.09
CA TYR A 203 4.61 -15.80 -16.19
C TYR A 203 4.58 -14.33 -16.61
N GLU A 204 3.51 -13.96 -17.27
CA GLU A 204 3.20 -12.59 -17.67
C GLU A 204 1.75 -12.28 -17.30
N VAL A 205 1.46 -11.08 -16.80
CA VAL A 205 0.10 -10.63 -16.54
C VAL A 205 -0.19 -9.32 -17.27
N ILE A 206 -1.20 -9.36 -18.11
CA ILE A 206 -1.64 -8.20 -18.91
C ILE A 206 -3.03 -7.77 -18.44
N SER A 207 -3.15 -6.49 -18.04
CA SER A 207 -4.45 -5.89 -17.71
C SER A 207 -5.07 -5.22 -18.94
N SER A 208 -6.34 -5.51 -19.21
CA SER A 208 -7.10 -4.84 -20.29
C SER A 208 -7.39 -3.36 -19.98
N ASN A 209 -7.35 -2.96 -18.71
CA ASN A 209 -7.54 -1.58 -18.26
C ASN A 209 -6.23 -0.98 -17.77
N LYS A 210 -5.51 -0.28 -18.65
CA LYS A 210 -4.21 0.36 -18.34
C LYS A 210 -4.29 1.48 -17.28
N LYS A 211 -5.49 1.96 -16.94
CA LYS A 211 -5.70 2.98 -15.88
C LYS A 211 -5.70 2.39 -14.48
N MET A 212 -5.85 1.07 -14.35
CA MET A 212 -5.79 0.37 -13.07
C MET A 212 -4.39 -0.21 -12.88
N TYR A 213 -3.72 0.21 -11.81
CA TYR A 213 -2.47 -0.43 -11.40
C TYR A 213 -2.79 -1.73 -10.66
N VAL A 214 -2.40 -2.84 -11.27
CA VAL A 214 -2.57 -4.19 -10.73
C VAL A 214 -1.18 -4.81 -10.58
N SER A 215 -0.84 -5.23 -9.38
CA SER A 215 0.34 -6.05 -9.11
C SER A 215 -0.08 -7.49 -8.92
N THR A 216 0.71 -8.41 -9.47
CA THR A 216 0.49 -9.85 -9.34
C THR A 216 1.78 -10.53 -8.95
N GLU A 217 1.68 -11.54 -8.12
CA GLU A 217 2.75 -12.38 -7.65
C GLU A 217 2.24 -13.82 -7.59
N ILE A 218 3.08 -14.80 -7.91
CA ILE A 218 2.75 -16.21 -7.78
C ILE A 218 3.62 -16.78 -6.66
N THR A 219 3.00 -17.16 -5.55
CA THR A 219 3.69 -17.70 -4.38
C THR A 219 2.91 -18.86 -3.78
N ASN A 220 3.60 -19.93 -3.36
CA ASN A 220 3.00 -21.13 -2.76
C ASN A 220 1.81 -21.68 -3.57
N GLY A 221 1.92 -21.77 -4.89
CA GLY A 221 0.87 -22.27 -5.79
C GLY A 221 -0.37 -21.37 -5.86
N LYS A 222 -0.24 -20.07 -5.54
CA LYS A 222 -1.33 -19.11 -5.59
C LYS A 222 -0.93 -17.83 -6.33
N ILE A 223 -1.83 -17.35 -7.14
CA ILE A 223 -1.74 -16.01 -7.72
C ILE A 223 -2.28 -15.04 -6.70
N VAL A 224 -1.44 -14.12 -6.22
CA VAL A 224 -1.80 -13.00 -5.34
C VAL A 224 -1.98 -11.77 -6.21
N ILE A 225 -3.20 -11.24 -6.26
CA ILE A 225 -3.55 -10.05 -7.04
C ILE A 225 -3.74 -8.90 -6.08
N THR A 226 -2.98 -7.81 -6.23
CA THR A 226 -3.10 -6.60 -5.42
C THR A 226 -3.48 -5.42 -6.31
N CYS A 227 -4.46 -4.61 -5.87
CA CYS A 227 -4.90 -3.43 -6.60
C CYS A 227 -5.39 -2.34 -5.64
N SER A 228 -4.99 -1.08 -5.89
CA SER A 228 -5.43 0.10 -5.12
C SER A 228 -6.50 0.93 -5.84
N ASP A 229 -6.73 0.67 -7.12
CA ASP A 229 -7.64 1.44 -7.95
C ASP A 229 -9.00 0.75 -8.08
N ALA A 230 -10.07 1.54 -7.90
CA ALA A 230 -11.43 1.03 -8.10
C ALA A 230 -11.75 0.89 -9.59
N GLY A 231 -12.44 -0.17 -9.96
CA GLY A 231 -12.83 -0.43 -11.35
C GLY A 231 -12.99 -1.91 -11.65
N SER A 232 -13.00 -2.21 -12.93
CA SER A 232 -13.03 -3.60 -13.42
C SER A 232 -12.04 -3.75 -14.57
N THR A 233 -11.40 -4.91 -14.63
CA THR A 233 -10.48 -5.26 -15.70
C THR A 233 -10.49 -6.77 -15.91
N THR A 234 -10.11 -7.21 -17.11
CA THR A 234 -9.75 -8.59 -17.37
C THR A 234 -8.23 -8.69 -17.32
N LEU A 235 -7.72 -9.56 -16.48
CA LEU A 235 -6.31 -9.91 -16.46
C LEU A 235 -6.12 -11.15 -17.34
N THR A 236 -5.19 -11.09 -18.28
CA THR A 236 -4.70 -12.26 -19.01
C THR A 236 -3.40 -12.70 -18.36
N LEU A 237 -3.43 -13.81 -17.67
CA LEU A 237 -2.24 -14.47 -17.12
C LEU A 237 -1.76 -15.47 -18.17
N LYS A 238 -0.51 -15.29 -18.63
CA LYS A 238 0.22 -16.33 -19.37
C LYS A 238 1.14 -17.02 -18.39
N LEU A 239 1.02 -18.32 -18.26
CA LEU A 239 1.80 -19.14 -17.36
C LEU A 239 2.37 -20.32 -18.15
N TYR A 240 3.68 -20.33 -18.34
CA TYR A 240 4.35 -21.28 -19.23
C TYR A 240 3.64 -21.40 -20.61
N GLY A 241 3.32 -20.24 -21.21
CA GLY A 241 2.64 -20.15 -22.50
C GLY A 241 1.12 -20.39 -22.49
N LYS A 242 0.56 -21.01 -21.44
CA LYS A 242 -0.89 -21.21 -21.32
C LYS A 242 -1.59 -19.96 -20.79
N GLU A 243 -2.66 -19.54 -21.48
CA GLU A 243 -3.41 -18.34 -21.12
C GLU A 243 -4.58 -18.64 -20.19
N TYR A 244 -4.75 -17.79 -19.17
CA TYR A 244 -5.90 -17.78 -18.27
C TYR A 244 -6.49 -16.39 -18.20
N LYS A 245 -7.81 -16.26 -18.27
CA LYS A 245 -8.51 -14.99 -18.12
C LYS A 245 -9.12 -14.89 -16.74
N ILE A 246 -8.84 -13.79 -16.03
CA ILE A 246 -9.32 -13.51 -14.68
C ILE A 246 -10.09 -12.20 -14.70
N GLN A 247 -11.38 -12.26 -14.34
CA GLN A 247 -12.21 -11.07 -14.19
C GLN A 247 -11.94 -10.44 -12.82
N LEU A 248 -11.31 -9.27 -12.79
CA LEU A 248 -11.04 -8.51 -11.57
C LEU A 248 -12.04 -7.36 -11.44
N LYS A 249 -12.73 -7.31 -10.29
CA LYS A 249 -13.55 -6.16 -9.89
C LYS A 249 -13.05 -5.62 -8.57
N VAL A 250 -12.78 -4.31 -8.52
CA VAL A 250 -12.33 -3.62 -7.31
C VAL A 250 -13.38 -2.57 -6.92
N SER A 251 -13.92 -2.66 -5.72
CA SER A 251 -14.96 -1.76 -5.22
C SER A 251 -14.50 -1.03 -3.96
N VAL A 252 -14.78 0.29 -3.91
CA VAL A 252 -14.54 1.09 -2.71
C VAL A 252 -15.66 0.82 -1.69
N LEU A 253 -15.27 0.40 -0.49
CA LEU A 253 -16.18 0.35 0.65
C LEU A 253 -16.14 1.67 1.40
N GLU A 254 -17.30 2.22 1.68
CA GLU A 254 -17.45 3.45 2.41
C GLU A 254 -18.59 3.35 3.43
N MET A 255 -18.37 3.83 4.66
CA MET A 255 -19.46 4.00 5.61
C MET A 255 -20.35 5.17 5.16
N SER A 256 -21.66 5.02 5.19
CA SER A 256 -22.63 6.08 4.80
C SER A 256 -22.46 7.39 5.57
N ALA A 257 -21.72 7.37 6.67
CA ALA A 257 -21.29 8.56 7.42
C ALA A 257 -20.06 8.21 8.28
N GLY A 258 -19.00 9.03 8.22
CA GLY A 258 -17.81 8.90 9.10
C GLY A 258 -18.08 9.38 10.53
N SER A 259 -19.15 10.16 10.75
CA SER A 259 -19.54 10.71 12.06
C SER A 259 -21.06 10.75 12.25
N ALA A 260 -21.49 10.66 13.52
CA ALA A 260 -22.87 10.92 13.89
C ALA A 260 -22.96 11.55 15.30
N LEU A 261 -23.76 12.62 15.43
CA LEU A 261 -24.07 13.25 16.70
C LEU A 261 -25.51 12.90 17.11
N LEU A 262 -25.65 12.12 18.18
CA LEU A 262 -26.95 11.66 18.69
C LEU A 262 -27.20 12.19 20.11
N ALA A 263 -28.45 12.44 20.43
CA ALA A 263 -28.89 12.56 21.82
C ALA A 263 -29.37 11.20 22.33
N GLY A 264 -29.49 11.05 23.63
CA GLY A 264 -29.95 9.79 24.24
C GLY A 264 -31.22 9.24 23.58
N HIS A 265 -31.27 7.93 23.39
CA HIS A 265 -32.34 7.17 22.74
C HIS A 265 -32.54 7.40 21.24
N GLN A 266 -31.87 8.37 20.62
CA GLN A 266 -31.94 8.58 19.18
C GLN A 266 -31.25 7.44 18.41
N THR A 267 -31.74 7.22 17.20
CA THR A 267 -31.20 6.21 16.29
C THR A 267 -30.62 6.84 15.02
N LYS A 268 -29.68 6.11 14.39
CA LYS A 268 -29.14 6.43 13.08
C LYS A 268 -28.97 5.15 12.29
N GLN A 269 -29.49 5.12 11.08
CA GLN A 269 -29.19 4.04 10.15
C GLN A 269 -27.80 4.28 9.51
N LEU A 270 -26.92 3.32 9.66
CA LEU A 270 -25.66 3.24 8.91
C LEU A 270 -25.77 2.15 7.83
N ARG A 271 -25.08 2.34 6.72
CA ARG A 271 -24.96 1.41 5.60
C ARG A 271 -23.52 1.39 5.12
N VAL A 272 -23.09 0.29 4.54
CA VAL A 272 -21.82 0.21 3.79
C VAL A 272 -22.18 0.42 2.33
N LYS A 273 -21.62 1.46 1.72
CA LYS A 273 -21.70 1.69 0.28
C LYS A 273 -20.67 0.80 -0.44
N GLY A 274 -20.96 0.40 -1.67
CA GLY A 274 -20.07 -0.48 -2.46
C GLY A 274 -20.23 -1.97 -2.14
N TYR A 275 -21.18 -2.36 -1.26
CA TYR A 275 -21.45 -3.75 -0.91
C TYR A 275 -22.93 -4.00 -0.61
N GLN A 276 -23.44 -5.15 -1.03
CA GLN A 276 -24.85 -5.53 -0.84
C GLN A 276 -25.05 -6.83 -0.06
N GLY A 277 -23.96 -7.49 0.35
CA GLY A 277 -24.02 -8.73 1.11
C GLY A 277 -24.11 -8.53 2.63
N SER A 278 -23.87 -9.61 3.37
CA SER A 278 -23.91 -9.62 4.83
C SER A 278 -22.76 -8.83 5.43
N VAL A 279 -23.06 -7.94 6.38
CA VAL A 279 -22.12 -7.07 7.08
C VAL A 279 -22.10 -7.42 8.56
N VAL A 280 -20.89 -7.58 9.11
CA VAL A 280 -20.71 -7.79 10.56
C VAL A 280 -20.51 -6.43 11.22
N TRP A 281 -21.48 -6.06 12.08
CA TRP A 281 -21.49 -4.80 12.80
C TRP A 281 -20.98 -4.95 14.23
N LYS A 282 -20.13 -4.01 14.68
CA LYS A 282 -19.62 -3.98 16.06
C LYS A 282 -19.55 -2.54 16.59
N SER A 283 -19.87 -2.38 17.87
CA SER A 283 -19.64 -1.14 18.63
C SER A 283 -18.45 -1.33 19.56
N SER A 284 -17.50 -0.39 19.56
CA SER A 284 -16.36 -0.41 20.48
C SER A 284 -16.78 -0.15 21.96
N ARG A 285 -17.92 0.53 22.16
CA ARG A 285 -18.48 0.82 23.48
C ARG A 285 -20.02 0.69 23.47
N PRO A 286 -20.56 -0.55 23.56
CA PRO A 286 -22.01 -0.80 23.44
C PRO A 286 -22.87 -0.11 24.52
N LYS A 287 -22.26 0.26 25.66
CA LYS A 287 -22.91 1.05 26.72
C LYS A 287 -23.15 2.50 26.30
N VAL A 288 -22.37 3.05 25.34
CA VAL A 288 -22.53 4.40 24.76
C VAL A 288 -23.58 4.37 23.64
N ALA A 289 -23.37 3.52 22.65
CA ALA A 289 -24.35 3.23 21.62
C ALA A 289 -24.18 1.79 21.10
N SER A 290 -25.29 1.09 20.90
CA SER A 290 -25.33 -0.23 20.29
C SER A 290 -25.62 -0.14 18.80
N VAL A 291 -25.29 -1.22 18.06
CA VAL A 291 -25.64 -1.37 16.66
C VAL A 291 -26.30 -2.72 16.44
N SER A 292 -27.35 -2.78 15.64
CA SER A 292 -28.03 -4.02 15.24
C SER A 292 -27.31 -4.69 14.05
N LYS A 293 -27.66 -5.95 13.78
CA LYS A 293 -27.18 -6.70 12.60
C LYS A 293 -27.45 -5.98 11.26
N ASN A 294 -28.42 -5.07 11.22
CA ASN A 294 -28.79 -4.30 10.04
C ASN A 294 -28.19 -2.87 10.03
N GLY A 295 -27.22 -2.58 10.91
CA GLY A 295 -26.55 -1.27 10.95
C GLY A 295 -27.36 -0.15 11.61
N LYS A 296 -28.48 -0.43 12.29
CA LYS A 296 -29.25 0.57 13.06
C LYS A 296 -28.56 0.83 14.39
N VAL A 297 -27.97 2.00 14.53
CA VAL A 297 -27.33 2.49 15.76
C VAL A 297 -28.38 3.06 16.70
N ARG A 298 -28.29 2.77 18.01
CA ARG A 298 -29.11 3.36 19.07
C ARG A 298 -28.23 3.96 20.15
N ALA A 299 -28.36 5.26 20.37
CA ALA A 299 -27.68 6.00 21.43
C ALA A 299 -28.23 5.59 22.81
N LYS A 300 -27.33 5.42 23.81
CA LYS A 300 -27.68 5.02 25.18
C LYS A 300 -27.18 6.02 26.22
N LYS A 301 -25.85 6.08 26.43
CA LYS A 301 -25.18 6.93 27.43
C LYS A 301 -24.27 7.94 26.75
N THR A 302 -24.14 9.15 27.32
CA THR A 302 -23.21 10.18 26.82
C THR A 302 -21.77 9.67 26.73
N GLY A 303 -21.08 10.01 25.64
CA GLY A 303 -19.73 9.58 25.33
C GLY A 303 -19.54 9.34 23.84
N ASN A 304 -18.44 8.68 23.47
CA ASN A 304 -18.14 8.37 22.09
C ASN A 304 -17.88 6.87 21.92
N THR A 305 -18.25 6.34 20.78
CA THR A 305 -17.99 4.96 20.38
C THR A 305 -17.71 4.88 18.88
N ILE A 306 -16.91 3.92 18.47
CA ILE A 306 -16.71 3.61 17.05
C ILE A 306 -17.65 2.48 16.68
N ILE A 307 -18.46 2.69 15.67
CA ILE A 307 -19.24 1.64 15.02
C ILE A 307 -18.42 1.17 13.83
N THR A 308 -18.12 -0.11 13.79
CA THR A 308 -17.34 -0.74 12.71
C THR A 308 -18.25 -1.68 11.93
N ALA A 309 -18.14 -1.66 10.63
CA ALA A 309 -18.72 -2.63 9.71
C ALA A 309 -17.59 -3.42 9.05
N LYS A 310 -17.63 -4.77 9.14
CA LYS A 310 -16.65 -5.67 8.52
C LYS A 310 -17.30 -6.42 7.37
N VAL A 311 -16.62 -6.41 6.22
CA VAL A 311 -16.95 -7.14 4.99
C VAL A 311 -15.71 -7.93 4.58
N GLY A 312 -15.76 -9.25 4.67
CA GLY A 312 -14.56 -10.09 4.52
C GLY A 312 -13.48 -9.66 5.52
N ASN A 313 -12.30 -9.32 5.02
CA ASN A 313 -11.18 -8.82 5.83
C ASN A 313 -11.17 -7.28 5.97
N VAL A 314 -12.02 -6.58 5.26
CA VAL A 314 -12.03 -5.12 5.18
C VAL A 314 -12.99 -4.52 6.22
N ARG A 315 -12.63 -3.36 6.78
CA ARG A 315 -13.42 -2.67 7.80
C ARG A 315 -13.60 -1.19 7.47
N VAL A 316 -14.82 -0.69 7.63
CA VAL A 316 -15.14 0.74 7.58
C VAL A 316 -15.73 1.18 8.92
N GLY A 317 -15.59 2.46 9.27
CA GLY A 317 -15.96 2.96 10.58
C GLY A 317 -16.82 4.22 10.57
N CYS A 318 -17.48 4.47 11.69
CA CYS A 318 -18.20 5.70 11.99
C CYS A 318 -18.04 6.02 13.48
N VAL A 319 -17.64 7.24 13.83
CA VAL A 319 -17.67 7.66 15.24
C VAL A 319 -19.06 8.20 15.59
N VAL A 320 -19.65 7.60 16.60
CA VAL A 320 -20.93 8.04 17.16
C VAL A 320 -20.67 8.77 18.47
N SER A 321 -20.90 10.09 18.47
CA SER A 321 -20.86 10.95 19.66
C SER A 321 -22.27 11.05 20.23
N VAL A 322 -22.46 10.59 21.45
CA VAL A 322 -23.72 10.69 22.17
C VAL A 322 -23.65 11.80 23.22
N THR A 323 -24.60 12.72 23.18
CA THR A 323 -24.67 13.86 24.10
C THR A 323 -26.09 14.02 24.67
N THR A 324 -26.32 15.02 25.51
CA THR A 324 -27.68 15.35 26.01
C THR A 324 -28.48 16.08 24.93
N ALA A 325 -29.81 16.05 25.03
CA ALA A 325 -30.68 16.80 24.12
C ALA A 325 -30.38 18.30 24.13
N THR A 326 -30.10 18.87 25.31
CA THR A 326 -29.73 20.27 25.47
C THR A 326 -28.41 20.61 24.79
N LYS A 327 -27.34 19.83 25.03
CA LYS A 327 -26.06 20.07 24.38
C LYS A 327 -26.14 19.90 22.85
N LYS A 328 -26.95 18.96 22.37
CA LYS A 328 -27.17 18.84 20.92
C LYS A 328 -27.83 20.11 20.35
N LYS A 329 -28.77 20.74 21.08
CA LYS A 329 -29.35 22.04 20.69
C LYS A 329 -28.30 23.16 20.73
N VAL A 330 -27.43 23.23 21.76
CA VAL A 330 -26.29 24.16 21.85
C VAL A 330 -25.40 24.04 20.63
N ILE A 331 -24.93 22.81 20.31
CA ILE A 331 -24.06 22.54 19.16
C ILE A 331 -24.71 23.00 17.85
N ARG A 332 -25.98 22.62 17.62
CA ARG A 332 -26.71 23.04 16.42
C ARG A 332 -26.83 24.58 16.32
N ARG A 333 -27.04 25.26 17.47
CA ARG A 333 -27.06 26.70 17.50
C ARG A 333 -25.70 27.32 17.14
N ALA A 334 -24.61 26.82 17.69
CA ALA A 334 -23.25 27.22 17.36
C ALA A 334 -22.98 27.08 15.86
N GLN A 335 -23.24 25.90 15.31
CA GLN A 335 -23.08 25.60 13.87
C GLN A 335 -23.92 26.55 12.99
N LYS A 336 -25.19 26.77 13.36
CA LYS A 336 -26.07 27.72 12.64
C LYS A 336 -25.56 29.16 12.69
N MET A 337 -25.02 29.57 13.83
CA MET A 337 -24.43 30.92 13.95
C MET A 337 -23.16 31.03 13.10
N ALA A 338 -22.26 30.05 13.19
CA ALA A 338 -21.02 30.02 12.42
C ALA A 338 -21.28 30.05 10.90
N SER A 339 -22.31 29.33 10.42
CA SER A 339 -22.62 29.21 8.98
C SER A 339 -23.39 30.44 8.43
N LYS A 340 -24.02 31.24 9.29
CA LYS A 340 -24.92 32.36 8.88
C LYS A 340 -24.46 33.72 9.34
N SER A 341 -23.29 33.87 9.96
CA SER A 341 -22.76 35.12 10.52
C SER A 341 -21.28 35.28 10.17
N GLN A 342 -20.84 36.53 10.15
CA GLN A 342 -19.44 36.89 9.88
C GLN A 342 -18.62 36.89 11.17
N TYR A 343 -17.34 36.51 11.06
CA TYR A 343 -16.41 36.63 12.18
C TYR A 343 -15.95 38.09 12.35
N SER A 344 -16.17 38.66 13.52
CA SER A 344 -15.75 40.03 13.84
C SER A 344 -15.63 40.20 15.35
N GLN A 345 -14.44 40.53 15.84
CA GLN A 345 -14.23 40.83 17.27
C GLN A 345 -14.94 42.12 17.72
N PRO A 346 -14.85 43.27 17.00
CA PRO A 346 -15.55 44.48 17.38
C PRO A 346 -17.08 44.30 17.41
N LYS A 347 -17.66 43.54 16.47
CA LYS A 347 -19.10 43.33 16.33
C LYS A 347 -19.62 42.04 16.96
N ARG A 348 -18.80 41.37 17.81
CA ARG A 348 -19.02 39.99 18.30
C ARG A 348 -20.38 39.73 18.94
N MET A 349 -21.03 40.76 19.51
CA MET A 349 -22.33 40.63 20.16
C MET A 349 -23.50 41.03 19.27
N LEU A 350 -23.25 41.70 18.15
CA LEU A 350 -24.30 42.13 17.22
C LEU A 350 -24.89 40.93 16.44
N LYS A 351 -26.14 41.10 15.97
CA LYS A 351 -26.80 40.13 15.09
C LYS A 351 -26.01 40.03 13.77
N GLY A 352 -25.80 38.82 13.29
CA GLY A 352 -25.05 38.58 12.05
C GLY A 352 -23.52 38.51 12.25
N TYR A 353 -23.01 38.69 13.47
CA TYR A 353 -21.59 38.62 13.77
C TYR A 353 -21.30 37.70 14.96
N TYR A 354 -20.07 37.22 15.05
CA TYR A 354 -19.54 36.47 16.18
C TYR A 354 -18.01 36.54 16.19
N ASP A 355 -17.40 36.27 17.33
CA ASP A 355 -16.01 35.81 17.45
C ASP A 355 -15.97 34.44 18.14
N CYS A 356 -14.78 33.88 18.34
CA CYS A 356 -14.63 32.52 18.87
C CYS A 356 -15.37 32.33 20.21
N SER A 357 -15.20 33.23 21.19
CA SER A 357 -15.80 33.11 22.51
C SER A 357 -17.27 33.56 22.53
N SER A 358 -17.65 34.58 21.80
CA SER A 358 -19.05 34.98 21.73
C SER A 358 -19.95 33.91 21.05
N LEU A 359 -19.41 33.19 20.09
CA LEU A 359 -20.09 32.02 19.50
C LEU A 359 -20.44 30.98 20.58
N VAL A 360 -19.42 30.62 21.37
CA VAL A 360 -19.56 29.65 22.46
C VAL A 360 -20.53 30.13 23.50
N TRP A 361 -20.29 31.35 24.04
CA TRP A 361 -21.12 31.93 25.09
C TRP A 361 -22.59 32.05 24.65
N ARG A 362 -22.85 32.61 23.45
CA ARG A 362 -24.23 32.83 22.93
C ARG A 362 -24.95 31.50 22.66
N ALA A 363 -24.20 30.48 22.25
CA ALA A 363 -24.77 29.14 22.05
C ALA A 363 -25.21 28.51 23.37
N TYR A 364 -24.37 28.60 24.42
CA TYR A 364 -24.63 28.06 25.73
C TYR A 364 -25.61 28.92 26.57
N ALA A 365 -25.49 30.25 26.53
CA ALA A 365 -26.32 31.18 27.28
C ALA A 365 -27.81 31.02 26.95
N LYS A 366 -28.17 30.72 25.71
CA LYS A 366 -29.56 30.43 25.29
C LYS A 366 -30.19 29.27 26.09
N TYR A 367 -29.36 28.38 26.62
CA TYR A 367 -29.79 27.19 27.39
C TYR A 367 -29.37 27.25 28.86
N GLY A 368 -29.18 28.50 29.39
CA GLY A 368 -28.98 28.76 30.81
C GLY A 368 -27.53 28.67 31.32
N TYR A 369 -26.54 28.37 30.46
CA TYR A 369 -25.14 28.33 30.89
C TYR A 369 -24.35 29.52 30.38
N ARG A 370 -23.91 30.43 31.28
CA ARG A 370 -23.39 31.77 30.95
C ARG A 370 -21.92 32.03 31.35
N PHE A 371 -21.17 31.02 31.81
CA PHE A 371 -19.78 31.17 32.29
C PHE A 371 -19.58 32.23 33.36
N GLY A 372 -20.58 32.37 34.26
CA GLY A 372 -20.54 33.30 35.39
C GLY A 372 -20.83 34.76 35.05
N VAL A 373 -21.13 35.07 33.77
CA VAL A 373 -21.41 36.46 33.33
C VAL A 373 -22.72 36.57 32.58
N THR A 374 -23.35 37.72 32.68
CA THR A 374 -24.62 38.05 31.99
C THR A 374 -24.40 39.26 31.08
N GLY A 375 -25.18 39.33 30.01
CA GLY A 375 -25.19 40.48 29.10
C GLY A 375 -24.14 40.47 28.03
N TYR A 376 -22.90 40.13 28.33
CA TYR A 376 -21.78 40.20 27.38
C TYR A 376 -20.90 38.94 27.49
N ALA A 377 -20.46 38.41 26.35
CA ALA A 377 -19.63 37.21 26.31
C ALA A 377 -18.22 37.48 26.89
N PRO A 378 -17.68 36.61 27.77
CA PRO A 378 -16.31 36.73 28.24
C PRO A 378 -15.32 36.44 27.09
N THR A 379 -14.05 36.70 27.34
CA THR A 379 -12.98 36.23 26.43
C THR A 379 -12.82 34.73 26.50
N ALA A 380 -12.17 34.14 25.53
CA ALA A 380 -11.83 32.72 25.56
C ALA A 380 -11.03 32.32 26.83
N ALA A 381 -10.12 33.20 27.26
CA ALA A 381 -9.36 33.03 28.51
C ALA A 381 -10.28 33.08 29.75
N GLY A 382 -11.26 33.96 29.77
CA GLY A 382 -12.25 34.05 30.86
C GLY A 382 -13.15 32.81 30.94
N GLU A 383 -13.60 32.28 29.80
CA GLU A 383 -14.33 30.98 29.73
C GLU A 383 -13.51 29.83 30.30
N ALA A 384 -12.23 29.76 29.91
CA ALA A 384 -11.33 28.72 30.38
C ALA A 384 -11.05 28.81 31.88
N GLN A 385 -10.82 30.03 32.40
CA GLN A 385 -10.59 30.29 33.83
C GLN A 385 -11.85 29.92 34.65
N TYR A 386 -13.03 30.28 34.16
CA TYR A 386 -14.29 29.90 34.81
C TYR A 386 -14.43 28.36 34.94
N LEU A 387 -14.04 27.62 33.90
CA LEU A 387 -14.04 26.15 33.92
C LEU A 387 -12.94 25.57 34.82
N ALA A 388 -11.78 26.21 34.86
CA ALA A 388 -10.65 25.82 35.71
C ALA A 388 -11.04 25.94 37.20
N ASN A 389 -11.64 27.07 37.61
CA ASN A 389 -12.11 27.31 38.97
C ASN A 389 -13.18 26.32 39.45
N ARG A 390 -13.74 25.52 38.53
CA ARG A 390 -14.72 24.47 38.79
C ARG A 390 -14.20 23.05 38.57
N ASN A 391 -12.88 22.89 38.46
CA ASN A 391 -12.22 21.62 38.20
C ASN A 391 -12.76 20.90 36.93
N LYS A 392 -13.15 21.70 35.93
CA LYS A 392 -13.71 21.19 34.67
C LYS A 392 -12.68 21.11 33.53
N LEU A 393 -11.40 21.26 33.80
CA LEU A 393 -10.38 21.00 32.79
C LEU A 393 -10.13 19.48 32.65
N LEU A 394 -9.86 19.08 31.42
CA LEU A 394 -9.49 17.70 31.11
C LEU A 394 -8.00 17.49 31.36
N LYS A 395 -7.64 16.52 32.21
CA LYS A 395 -6.22 16.16 32.44
C LYS A 395 -5.56 15.75 31.10
N GLY A 396 -4.38 16.31 30.82
CA GLY A 396 -3.65 16.07 29.57
C GLY A 396 -4.15 16.87 28.37
N GLY A 397 -5.08 17.82 28.58
CA GLY A 397 -5.50 18.80 27.59
C GLY A 397 -5.91 18.25 26.24
N PHE A 398 -5.61 18.99 25.18
CA PHE A 398 -5.85 18.61 23.78
C PHE A 398 -4.68 17.77 23.25
N SER A 399 -4.56 16.53 23.72
CA SER A 399 -3.49 15.62 23.36
C SER A 399 -3.95 14.51 22.42
N GLN A 400 -3.02 13.97 21.61
CA GLN A 400 -3.27 12.83 20.75
C GLN A 400 -3.81 11.62 21.51
N LYS A 401 -3.24 11.34 22.70
CA LYS A 401 -3.72 10.27 23.60
C LYS A 401 -5.19 10.45 23.97
N ASN A 402 -5.60 11.67 24.33
CA ASN A 402 -7.00 11.97 24.68
C ASN A 402 -7.92 11.87 23.47
N ALA A 403 -7.48 12.29 22.29
CA ALA A 403 -8.22 12.13 21.04
C ALA A 403 -8.41 10.65 20.66
N GLN A 404 -7.34 9.88 20.58
CA GLN A 404 -7.37 8.47 20.23
C GLN A 404 -8.18 7.61 21.21
N THR A 405 -8.20 8.01 22.50
CA THR A 405 -9.02 7.34 23.53
C THR A 405 -10.44 7.90 23.61
N LEU A 406 -10.84 8.79 22.69
CA LEU A 406 -12.18 9.39 22.60
C LEU A 406 -12.61 10.12 23.88
N LYS A 407 -11.69 10.85 24.51
CA LYS A 407 -11.95 11.55 25.79
C LYS A 407 -12.74 12.84 25.62
N PHE A 408 -12.65 13.53 24.49
CA PHE A 408 -13.38 14.75 24.22
C PHE A 408 -14.86 14.44 23.97
N LYS A 409 -15.77 15.10 24.65
CA LYS A 409 -17.20 14.92 24.47
C LYS A 409 -17.78 16.02 23.59
N ALA A 410 -18.84 15.71 22.87
CA ALA A 410 -19.56 16.71 22.10
C ALA A 410 -20.10 17.82 23.03
N GLY A 411 -19.74 19.05 22.74
CA GLY A 411 -19.99 20.24 23.56
C GLY A 411 -18.77 20.70 24.37
N ASP A 412 -17.73 19.89 24.55
CA ASP A 412 -16.50 20.35 25.22
C ASP A 412 -15.82 21.46 24.42
N LEU A 413 -15.04 22.29 25.11
CA LEU A 413 -14.37 23.44 24.55
C LEU A 413 -12.87 23.25 24.53
N MET A 414 -12.24 23.43 23.38
CA MET A 414 -10.79 23.49 23.25
C MET A 414 -10.36 24.94 23.26
N PHE A 415 -9.42 25.27 24.11
CA PHE A 415 -8.81 26.60 24.24
C PHE A 415 -7.38 26.53 23.75
N LYS A 416 -7.07 27.31 22.73
CA LYS A 416 -5.76 27.38 22.12
C LYS A 416 -4.86 28.28 22.95
N THR A 417 -3.71 27.77 23.33
CA THR A 417 -2.70 28.49 24.13
C THR A 417 -1.54 28.91 23.22
N GLY A 418 -0.90 30.02 23.57
CA GLY A 418 0.29 30.55 22.90
C GLY A 418 1.25 31.20 23.90
N ALA A 419 2.09 32.09 23.41
CA ALA A 419 2.96 32.90 24.24
C ALA A 419 2.17 33.71 25.27
N SER A 420 2.83 34.21 26.32
CA SER A 420 2.24 35.04 27.33
C SER A 420 1.64 36.32 26.70
N ASN A 421 0.38 36.60 26.97
CA ASN A 421 -0.37 37.72 26.40
C ASN A 421 -1.21 38.45 27.47
N GLY A 422 -0.83 38.31 28.74
CA GLY A 422 -1.56 38.89 29.89
C GLY A 422 -2.89 38.19 30.21
N ARG A 423 -3.24 37.11 29.51
CA ARG A 423 -4.47 36.33 29.72
C ARG A 423 -4.18 35.00 30.39
N TYR A 424 -5.19 34.43 31.01
CA TYR A 424 -5.09 33.10 31.62
C TYR A 424 -4.46 32.09 30.68
N LYS A 425 -3.30 31.56 31.05
CA LYS A 425 -2.49 30.56 30.30
C LYS A 425 -2.18 30.92 28.83
N GLY A 426 -2.07 32.22 28.51
CA GLY A 426 -1.80 32.67 27.15
C GLY A 426 -2.91 32.33 26.14
N ILE A 427 -4.15 32.11 26.63
CA ILE A 427 -5.26 31.69 25.76
C ILE A 427 -5.70 32.86 24.86
N TYR A 428 -5.76 32.56 23.56
CA TYR A 428 -6.17 33.53 22.54
C TYR A 428 -7.38 33.09 21.70
N HIS A 429 -7.78 31.80 21.76
CA HIS A 429 -8.86 31.28 20.94
C HIS A 429 -9.62 30.13 21.64
N VAL A 430 -10.89 29.95 21.27
CA VAL A 430 -11.72 28.83 21.71
C VAL A 430 -12.53 28.25 20.58
N GLU A 431 -12.64 26.90 20.58
CA GLU A 431 -13.46 26.14 19.65
C GLU A 431 -14.35 25.14 20.38
N MET A 432 -15.57 24.97 19.87
CA MET A 432 -16.49 23.95 20.40
C MET A 432 -16.30 22.63 19.68
N ILE A 433 -15.95 21.58 20.41
CA ILE A 433 -15.86 20.20 19.93
C ILE A 433 -17.26 19.66 19.74
N ILE A 434 -17.56 19.11 18.55
CA ILE A 434 -18.86 18.51 18.26
C ILE A 434 -18.82 16.99 18.17
N GLY A 435 -17.65 16.39 18.30
CA GLY A 435 -17.42 14.96 18.23
C GLY A 435 -16.17 14.63 17.42
N TYR A 436 -16.22 13.50 16.76
CA TYR A 436 -15.13 12.98 15.93
C TYR A 436 -15.65 12.51 14.58
N GLU A 437 -14.74 12.39 13.63
CA GLU A 437 -14.93 11.69 12.37
C GLU A 437 -13.97 10.51 12.29
N PHE A 438 -14.44 9.41 11.79
CA PHE A 438 -13.61 8.28 11.44
C PHE A 438 -12.95 8.56 10.09
N TYR A 439 -11.61 8.62 10.06
CA TYR A 439 -10.86 8.88 8.84
C TYR A 439 -10.41 7.58 8.15
N GLY A 440 -9.91 6.61 8.90
CA GLY A 440 -9.40 5.34 8.37
C GLY A 440 -8.75 4.49 9.46
N TRP A 441 -7.86 3.59 9.02
CA TRP A 441 -7.06 2.70 9.87
C TRP A 441 -5.58 2.96 9.60
N ASP A 442 -4.76 3.07 10.66
CA ASP A 442 -3.31 3.16 10.52
C ASP A 442 -2.66 1.79 10.23
N GLN A 443 -1.33 1.79 10.04
CA GLN A 443 -0.53 0.58 9.80
C GLN A 443 -0.65 -0.48 10.91
N ASN A 444 -1.01 -0.08 12.14
CA ASN A 444 -1.21 -0.96 13.27
C ASN A 444 -2.69 -1.37 13.46
N ASN A 445 -3.53 -1.16 12.45
CA ASN A 445 -4.97 -1.37 12.52
C ASN A 445 -5.71 -0.59 13.62
N LYS A 446 -5.14 0.55 14.06
CA LYS A 446 -5.81 1.47 14.99
C LYS A 446 -6.63 2.49 14.21
N PRO A 447 -7.77 2.93 14.76
CA PRO A 447 -8.60 3.93 14.10
C PRO A 447 -7.92 5.29 14.09
N VAL A 448 -7.85 5.93 12.93
CA VAL A 448 -7.44 7.33 12.77
C VAL A 448 -8.68 8.20 12.90
N LEU A 449 -8.66 9.12 13.86
CA LEU A 449 -9.81 9.92 14.26
C LEU A 449 -9.50 11.41 14.11
N LEU A 450 -10.39 12.14 13.46
CA LEU A 450 -10.33 13.59 13.36
C LEU A 450 -11.33 14.22 14.35
N VAL A 451 -10.92 15.26 15.09
CA VAL A 451 -11.80 16.02 15.98
C VAL A 451 -12.62 16.99 15.14
N LYS A 452 -13.93 17.05 15.35
CA LYS A 452 -14.85 17.96 14.63
C LYS A 452 -15.21 19.16 15.45
N TRP A 453 -15.34 20.31 14.77
CA TRP A 453 -15.56 21.63 15.34
C TRP A 453 -16.90 22.23 14.90
N ALA A 454 -17.51 23.07 15.73
CA ALA A 454 -18.77 23.71 15.40
C ALA A 454 -18.65 24.75 14.28
N ASN A 455 -17.54 25.44 14.20
CA ASN A 455 -17.29 26.56 13.29
C ASN A 455 -16.28 26.25 12.18
N ARG A 456 -15.74 25.04 12.17
CA ARG A 456 -14.82 24.53 11.14
C ARG A 456 -15.23 23.13 10.71
N PRO A 457 -15.72 22.95 9.49
CA PRO A 457 -16.07 21.61 9.00
C PRO A 457 -14.83 20.72 8.81
N ASP A 458 -13.65 21.27 8.45
CA ASP A 458 -12.56 20.52 7.84
C ASP A 458 -11.20 20.68 8.57
N GLY A 459 -11.16 21.28 9.76
CA GLY A 459 -9.89 21.55 10.43
C GLY A 459 -9.74 20.84 11.77
N TYR A 460 -8.54 20.35 12.02
CA TYR A 460 -8.10 20.04 13.36
C TYR A 460 -6.80 20.80 13.68
N TYR A 461 -6.52 21.00 14.97
CA TYR A 461 -5.28 21.61 15.42
C TYR A 461 -4.25 20.53 15.77
N GLY A 462 -2.98 20.89 15.70
CA GLY A 462 -1.91 20.06 16.25
C GLY A 462 -2.14 19.78 17.74
N TYR A 463 -1.96 18.55 18.15
CA TYR A 463 -2.15 18.13 19.52
C TYR A 463 -1.08 18.74 20.47
N GLY A 464 -1.44 18.94 21.72
CA GLY A 464 -0.54 19.45 22.75
C GLY A 464 -0.52 20.98 22.91
N ILE A 465 -1.15 21.73 22.01
CA ILE A 465 -1.14 23.21 21.99
C ILE A 465 -2.36 23.85 22.66
N GLY A 466 -3.20 23.08 23.34
CA GLY A 466 -4.42 23.59 23.94
C GLY A 466 -4.86 22.84 25.18
N ILE A 467 -5.77 23.46 25.93
CA ILE A 467 -6.45 22.84 27.05
C ILE A 467 -7.90 22.53 26.68
N VAL A 468 -8.53 21.59 27.35
CA VAL A 468 -9.93 21.22 27.08
C VAL A 468 -10.76 21.43 28.32
N GLY A 469 -11.81 22.24 28.18
CA GLY A 469 -12.86 22.44 29.20
C GLY A 469 -14.01 21.47 29.00
N LYS A 470 -14.37 20.74 30.05
CA LYS A 470 -15.53 19.82 30.08
C LYS A 470 -16.80 20.60 30.35
N MET A 471 -17.79 20.48 29.47
CA MET A 471 -19.07 21.14 29.56
C MET A 471 -20.19 20.24 30.16
#